data_f89fad5cd9b7dfc2a72d501aa7575d8e
#
_entry.id   f89fad5cd9b7dfc2a72d501aa7575d8e
#
_cell.length_a   1.000
_cell.length_b   1.000
_cell.length_c   1.000
_cell.angle_alpha   90.00
_cell.angle_beta   90.00
_cell.angle_gamma   90.00
#
_symmetry.space_group_name_H-M   'P 1'
#
loop_
_entity.id
_entity.type
_entity.pdbx_description
1 polymer ?
#
loop_
_entity_poly.entity_id
_entity_poly.type
_entity_poly.pdbx_seq_one_letter_code
_entity_poly.pdbx_strand_id
1 'polypeptide(L)'
;QLLCGYQVTALVVDGKLYVWGNTNSITNLVEVSSQNYTNVKKVAISNSKIVVLFNDGTISTADNTFNRQSAYSSITGERVKHFTTYIEDKKVVDVAATDYCFAILLEDGELLVNGSFEKNENKIPKIAEDDKYVKVVAGTKHFVALTEKGKAYSWGDNFNNQSKFKGESADDIFAGSRQTYLAKNSKIVKSCGLKGYIFGTDNLGRDVFTRIVHGGKMTMTIGAVAVIISTVIAVIVGCVSGYFGGWVDMLLMRITEIVSAIPFLPFAMLLSYIMQYMTLTENQRIFIIMVILGVLSWTGLARMVRGQVLVEREKDFTLAAKAMGVRESKIAFKHILPNVISIILVSVTLDFAGCMLTESSLSYLGFGVQQPKPTWGNMLNGCNSIVIQNYWWRWVFPAIFLAVATICINIIGDTLRDVLDPKSSQDR
;
A
#
# COMPACT_ATOMS: atom_id res chain seq x y z
N GLN A 1 23.35 -9.44 -23.26
CA GLN A 1 22.25 -8.52 -22.91
C GLN A 1 21.08 -9.35 -22.40
N LEU A 2 20.52 -9.00 -21.23
CA LEU A 2 19.30 -9.61 -20.68
C LEU A 2 18.17 -8.58 -20.73
N LEU A 3 17.01 -8.98 -21.25
CA LEU A 3 15.84 -8.13 -21.43
C LEU A 3 14.60 -8.86 -20.91
N CYS A 4 13.74 -8.13 -20.21
CA CYS A 4 12.45 -8.63 -19.75
C CYS A 4 11.34 -7.80 -20.40
N GLY A 5 10.44 -8.48 -21.11
CA GLY A 5 9.19 -7.90 -21.63
C GLY A 5 7.98 -8.42 -20.86
N TYR A 6 6.78 -8.16 -21.37
CA TYR A 6 5.55 -8.72 -20.79
C TYR A 6 5.48 -10.22 -21.07
N GLN A 7 5.65 -11.03 -20.01
CA GLN A 7 5.64 -12.52 -20.06
C GLN A 7 6.72 -13.16 -20.93
N VAL A 8 7.68 -12.40 -21.43
CA VAL A 8 8.78 -12.91 -22.28
C VAL A 8 10.10 -12.35 -21.79
N THR A 9 11.12 -13.18 -21.77
CA THR A 9 12.50 -12.80 -21.46
C THR A 9 13.41 -13.18 -22.64
N ALA A 10 14.33 -12.30 -22.98
CA ALA A 10 15.35 -12.55 -24.00
C ALA A 10 16.75 -12.36 -23.43
N LEU A 11 17.66 -13.22 -23.83
CA LEU A 11 19.07 -13.19 -23.49
C LEU A 11 19.91 -13.25 -24.78
N VAL A 12 20.83 -12.30 -24.93
CA VAL A 12 21.83 -12.32 -25.99
C VAL A 12 23.18 -12.65 -25.36
N VAL A 13 23.77 -13.76 -25.78
CA VAL A 13 25.09 -14.22 -25.36
C VAL A 13 25.89 -14.60 -26.60
N ASP A 14 27.08 -14.06 -26.74
CA ASP A 14 28.00 -14.33 -27.87
C ASP A 14 27.32 -14.18 -29.25
N GLY A 15 26.47 -13.17 -29.39
CA GLY A 15 25.74 -12.91 -30.64
C GLY A 15 24.59 -13.90 -30.91
N LYS A 16 24.26 -14.78 -29.98
CA LYS A 16 23.10 -15.70 -30.08
C LYS A 16 21.95 -15.22 -29.23
N LEU A 17 20.73 -15.30 -29.76
CA LEU A 17 19.50 -14.92 -29.08
C LEU A 17 18.80 -16.13 -28.48
N TYR A 18 18.51 -16.08 -27.19
CA TYR A 18 17.70 -17.03 -26.44
C TYR A 18 16.45 -16.34 -25.93
N VAL A 19 15.28 -16.96 -26.11
CA VAL A 19 13.99 -16.39 -25.68
C VAL A 19 13.20 -17.45 -24.94
N TRP A 20 12.59 -17.06 -23.81
CA TRP A 20 11.68 -17.90 -23.02
C TRP A 20 10.58 -17.09 -22.38
N GLY A 21 9.49 -17.73 -21.99
CA GLY A 21 8.33 -17.10 -21.34
C GLY A 21 7.01 -17.73 -21.74
N ASN A 22 5.92 -17.06 -21.47
CA ASN A 22 4.58 -17.53 -21.77
C ASN A 22 4.26 -17.36 -23.26
N THR A 23 4.68 -18.30 -24.04
CA THR A 23 4.30 -18.45 -25.46
C THR A 23 3.37 -19.67 -25.62
N ASN A 24 2.20 -19.66 -24.94
CA ASN A 24 1.23 -20.75 -25.01
C ASN A 24 1.81 -22.17 -24.80
N SER A 25 2.69 -22.37 -23.81
CA SER A 25 3.18 -23.69 -23.33
C SER A 25 4.70 -23.90 -23.27
N ILE A 26 5.55 -22.91 -23.45
CA ILE A 26 7.01 -23.12 -23.41
C ILE A 26 7.59 -22.51 -22.13
N THR A 27 7.88 -23.39 -21.17
CA THR A 27 8.56 -23.01 -19.90
C THR A 27 10.09 -23.11 -19.98
N ASN A 28 10.64 -23.54 -21.10
CA ASN A 28 12.07 -23.79 -21.26
C ASN A 28 12.76 -22.76 -22.15
N LEU A 29 14.04 -22.53 -21.90
CA LEU A 29 14.90 -21.72 -22.75
C LEU A 29 14.90 -22.32 -24.18
N VAL A 30 14.40 -21.55 -25.14
CA VAL A 30 14.35 -21.97 -26.55
C VAL A 30 15.38 -21.15 -27.33
N GLU A 31 16.35 -21.83 -27.92
CA GLU A 31 17.19 -21.21 -28.93
C GLU A 31 16.32 -20.91 -30.16
N VAL A 32 16.11 -19.63 -30.41
CA VAL A 32 15.30 -19.19 -31.55
C VAL A 32 16.14 -19.36 -32.79
N SER A 33 16.02 -20.53 -33.40
CA SER A 33 16.61 -20.93 -34.69
C SER A 33 18.03 -20.41 -34.92
N SER A 34 19.00 -21.26 -34.61
CA SER A 34 20.44 -20.97 -34.65
C SER A 34 20.98 -20.37 -35.96
N GLN A 35 20.26 -20.49 -37.04
CA GLN A 35 20.70 -19.98 -38.36
C GLN A 35 20.30 -18.51 -38.62
N ASN A 36 19.23 -18.01 -38.00
CA ASN A 36 18.69 -16.69 -38.33
C ASN A 36 18.98 -15.61 -37.29
N TYR A 37 19.36 -16.00 -36.06
CA TYR A 37 19.60 -15.09 -34.94
C TYR A 37 21.02 -15.22 -34.38
N THR A 38 21.95 -15.49 -35.25
CA THR A 38 23.40 -15.35 -35.00
C THR A 38 23.84 -13.93 -35.36
N ASN A 39 24.92 -13.47 -34.76
CA ASN A 39 25.45 -12.12 -35.01
C ASN A 39 24.54 -10.97 -34.47
N VAL A 40 23.79 -11.27 -33.42
CA VAL A 40 22.87 -10.32 -32.79
C VAL A 40 23.64 -9.29 -31.97
N LYS A 41 23.40 -8.01 -32.23
CA LYS A 41 23.95 -6.86 -31.49
C LYS A 41 23.06 -6.45 -30.32
N LYS A 42 21.78 -6.26 -30.59
CA LYS A 42 20.80 -5.79 -29.59
C LYS A 42 19.41 -6.33 -29.89
N VAL A 43 18.59 -6.46 -28.86
CA VAL A 43 17.19 -6.86 -28.98
C VAL A 43 16.31 -5.84 -28.24
N ALA A 44 15.13 -5.56 -28.78
CA ALA A 44 14.08 -4.79 -28.13
C ALA A 44 12.77 -5.60 -28.13
N ILE A 45 12.08 -5.63 -27.00
CA ILE A 45 10.88 -6.46 -26.80
C ILE A 45 9.70 -5.53 -26.49
N SER A 46 8.63 -5.67 -27.26
CA SER A 46 7.30 -5.11 -26.96
C SER A 46 6.33 -6.24 -26.54
N ASN A 47 5.08 -5.88 -26.19
CA ASN A 47 4.05 -6.87 -25.91
C ASN A 47 3.65 -7.70 -27.13
N SER A 48 3.82 -7.17 -28.33
CA SER A 48 3.37 -7.79 -29.56
C SER A 48 4.51 -8.21 -30.50
N LYS A 49 5.72 -7.64 -30.33
CA LYS A 49 6.84 -7.85 -31.26
C LYS A 49 8.19 -7.88 -30.58
N ILE A 50 9.11 -8.64 -31.19
CA ILE A 50 10.54 -8.59 -30.89
C ILE A 50 11.26 -8.01 -32.07
N VAL A 51 12.13 -7.04 -31.84
CA VAL A 51 12.99 -6.43 -32.84
C VAL A 51 14.42 -6.83 -32.55
N VAL A 52 15.06 -7.48 -33.50
CA VAL A 52 16.44 -7.94 -33.39
C VAL A 52 17.31 -7.08 -34.31
N LEU A 53 18.33 -6.44 -33.74
CA LEU A 53 19.35 -5.69 -34.44
C LEU A 53 20.61 -6.58 -34.58
N PHE A 54 21.11 -6.74 -35.77
CA PHE A 54 22.34 -7.48 -36.07
C PHE A 54 23.57 -6.54 -36.13
N ASN A 55 24.76 -7.12 -36.02
CA ASN A 55 26.02 -6.35 -36.06
C ASN A 55 26.30 -5.71 -37.43
N ASP A 56 25.70 -6.21 -38.49
CA ASP A 56 25.78 -5.62 -39.85
C ASP A 56 24.89 -4.40 -40.05
N GLY A 57 24.07 -4.05 -39.06
CA GLY A 57 23.12 -2.94 -39.09
C GLY A 57 21.76 -3.31 -39.67
N THR A 58 21.51 -4.57 -39.97
CA THR A 58 20.18 -5.04 -40.38
C THR A 58 19.28 -5.30 -39.20
N ILE A 59 17.97 -5.31 -39.38
CA ILE A 59 16.97 -5.65 -38.34
C ILE A 59 16.05 -6.76 -38.82
N SER A 60 15.59 -7.55 -37.86
CA SER A 60 14.49 -8.51 -38.02
C SER A 60 13.39 -8.25 -36.98
N THR A 61 12.14 -8.41 -37.38
CA THR A 61 10.99 -8.29 -36.47
C THR A 61 10.23 -9.61 -36.44
N ALA A 62 9.90 -10.10 -35.25
CA ALA A 62 9.08 -11.29 -35.05
C ALA A 62 7.92 -10.97 -34.11
N ASP A 63 6.79 -11.66 -34.28
CA ASP A 63 5.69 -11.60 -33.34
C ASP A 63 6.09 -12.23 -31.99
N ASN A 64 5.61 -11.67 -30.90
CA ASN A 64 5.92 -12.13 -29.56
C ASN A 64 5.38 -13.55 -29.28
N THR A 65 4.41 -14.00 -30.07
CA THR A 65 3.98 -15.40 -30.15
C THR A 65 4.93 -16.13 -31.07
N PHE A 66 6.01 -16.69 -30.56
CA PHE A 66 6.93 -17.54 -31.31
C PHE A 66 6.24 -18.84 -31.74
N ASN A 67 5.28 -18.75 -32.64
CA ASN A 67 4.74 -19.90 -33.33
C ASN A 67 5.76 -20.31 -34.42
N ARG A 68 6.35 -21.47 -34.31
CA ARG A 68 7.42 -21.99 -35.18
C ARG A 68 7.18 -21.85 -36.68
N GLN A 69 5.95 -21.58 -37.13
CA GLN A 69 5.58 -21.42 -38.53
C GLN A 69 5.37 -19.97 -38.98
N SER A 70 5.12 -19.03 -38.09
CA SER A 70 4.78 -17.64 -38.48
C SER A 70 5.96 -16.66 -38.42
N ALA A 71 7.06 -17.02 -37.76
CA ALA A 71 8.23 -16.16 -37.68
C ALA A 71 8.83 -15.81 -39.03
N TYR A 72 8.64 -16.66 -40.01
CA TYR A 72 9.15 -16.51 -41.39
C TYR A 72 8.19 -15.76 -42.33
N SER A 73 6.89 -15.82 -42.12
CA SER A 73 5.91 -15.23 -43.05
C SER A 73 5.54 -13.80 -42.73
N SER A 74 5.83 -13.29 -41.52
CA SER A 74 5.53 -11.91 -41.14
C SER A 74 6.56 -10.90 -41.62
N ILE A 75 7.74 -11.33 -42.06
CA ILE A 75 8.77 -10.45 -42.62
C ILE A 75 8.34 -9.87 -44.00
N THR A 76 7.34 -10.47 -44.65
CA THR A 76 6.86 -10.08 -45.96
C THR A 76 5.52 -9.31 -45.94
N GLY A 77 4.97 -8.94 -44.76
CA GLY A 77 3.77 -8.13 -44.67
C GLY A 77 4.01 -6.67 -45.20
N GLU A 78 3.03 -6.08 -45.89
CA GLU A 78 3.17 -4.77 -46.53
C GLU A 78 3.64 -3.62 -45.62
N ARG A 79 3.39 -3.70 -44.32
CA ARG A 79 3.88 -2.71 -43.34
C ARG A 79 5.39 -2.80 -43.09
N VAL A 80 5.98 -3.98 -43.19
CA VAL A 80 7.43 -4.20 -43.08
C VAL A 80 8.12 -3.79 -44.38
N LYS A 81 7.50 -3.94 -45.55
CA LYS A 81 8.00 -3.45 -46.82
C LYS A 81 8.22 -1.94 -46.79
N HIS A 82 7.37 -1.15 -46.15
CA HIS A 82 7.57 0.31 -46.02
C HIS A 82 8.82 0.65 -45.18
N PHE A 83 9.18 -0.15 -44.21
CA PHE A 83 10.36 0.06 -43.37
C PHE A 83 11.65 -0.43 -44.07
N THR A 84 11.61 -1.58 -44.69
CA THR A 84 12.76 -2.10 -45.50
C THR A 84 13.10 -1.20 -46.66
N THR A 85 12.11 -0.60 -47.34
CA THR A 85 12.35 0.33 -48.46
C THR A 85 12.98 1.64 -47.99
N TYR A 86 12.73 2.10 -46.75
CA TYR A 86 13.33 3.32 -46.20
C TYR A 86 14.74 3.11 -45.65
N ILE A 87 15.11 1.84 -45.33
CA ILE A 87 16.37 1.46 -44.70
C ILE A 87 17.36 0.86 -45.71
N GLU A 88 16.96 0.62 -46.96
CA GLU A 88 17.75 -0.10 -47.97
C GLU A 88 19.18 0.44 -48.12
N ASP A 89 19.42 1.75 -47.80
CA ASP A 89 20.74 2.38 -47.94
C ASP A 89 21.36 2.85 -46.59
N LYS A 90 20.70 2.62 -45.43
CA LYS A 90 21.17 3.15 -44.14
C LYS A 90 21.27 2.02 -43.08
N LYS A 91 22.34 2.03 -42.30
CA LYS A 91 22.52 1.08 -41.19
C LYS A 91 21.79 1.51 -39.93
N VAL A 92 21.17 0.55 -39.27
CA VAL A 92 20.59 0.75 -37.95
C VAL A 92 21.68 0.60 -36.88
N VAL A 93 21.74 1.59 -35.97
CA VAL A 93 22.73 1.61 -34.89
C VAL A 93 22.13 1.24 -33.53
N ASP A 94 20.84 1.55 -33.31
CA ASP A 94 20.16 1.25 -32.05
C ASP A 94 18.65 0.98 -32.24
N VAL A 95 18.06 0.18 -31.34
CA VAL A 95 16.63 -0.15 -31.32
C VAL A 95 16.06 -0.10 -29.91
N ALA A 96 14.78 0.32 -29.78
CA ALA A 96 14.03 0.27 -28.53
C ALA A 96 12.56 -0.05 -28.82
N ALA A 97 11.85 -0.67 -27.88
CA ALA A 97 10.44 -1.01 -28.04
C ALA A 97 9.62 -0.62 -26.82
N THR A 98 8.44 -0.04 -27.04
CA THR A 98 7.35 0.13 -26.07
C THR A 98 6.38 -1.05 -26.19
N ASP A 99 5.25 -1.04 -25.47
CA ASP A 99 4.25 -2.11 -25.54
C ASP A 99 3.75 -2.38 -26.96
N TYR A 100 3.57 -1.35 -27.78
CA TYR A 100 2.95 -1.45 -29.11
C TYR A 100 3.76 -0.83 -30.24
N CYS A 101 4.86 -0.15 -29.93
CA CYS A 101 5.70 0.55 -30.90
C CYS A 101 7.16 0.14 -30.76
N PHE A 102 7.93 0.32 -31.79
CA PHE A 102 9.38 0.23 -31.73
C PHE A 102 10.03 1.44 -32.44
N ALA A 103 11.16 1.86 -31.92
CA ALA A 103 11.99 2.92 -32.45
C ALA A 103 13.28 2.31 -33.05
N ILE A 104 13.70 2.86 -34.17
CA ILE A 104 14.91 2.51 -34.89
C ILE A 104 15.74 3.78 -35.03
N LEU A 105 16.99 3.73 -34.62
CA LEU A 105 17.96 4.79 -34.80
C LEU A 105 18.92 4.43 -35.91
N LEU A 106 19.02 5.32 -36.91
CA LEU A 106 19.91 5.18 -38.06
C LEU A 106 21.29 5.80 -37.77
N GLU A 107 22.31 5.44 -38.56
CA GLU A 107 23.68 5.91 -38.35
C GLU A 107 23.86 7.42 -38.57
N ASP A 108 22.98 8.05 -39.39
CA ASP A 108 22.95 9.49 -39.57
C ASP A 108 22.28 10.26 -38.42
N GLY A 109 21.74 9.54 -37.43
CA GLY A 109 21.03 10.11 -36.31
C GLY A 109 19.53 10.31 -36.53
N GLU A 110 19.00 9.89 -37.67
CA GLU A 110 17.55 9.88 -37.91
C GLU A 110 16.88 8.81 -37.03
N LEU A 111 15.77 9.19 -36.37
CA LEU A 111 15.01 8.30 -35.52
C LEU A 111 13.64 8.03 -36.17
N LEU A 112 13.32 6.77 -36.34
CA LEU A 112 12.06 6.30 -36.92
C LEU A 112 11.27 5.53 -35.89
N VAL A 113 9.94 5.74 -35.83
CA VAL A 113 9.06 4.99 -34.90
C VAL A 113 7.94 4.33 -35.69
N ASN A 114 7.70 3.05 -35.43
CA ASN A 114 6.64 2.25 -36.06
C ASN A 114 5.84 1.49 -35.02
N GLY A 115 4.56 1.21 -35.32
CA GLY A 115 3.65 0.45 -34.48
C GLY A 115 2.28 1.09 -34.33
N SER A 116 1.56 0.70 -33.29
CA SER A 116 0.25 1.26 -32.95
C SER A 116 0.41 2.38 -31.93
N PHE A 117 0.18 3.62 -32.37
CA PHE A 117 0.39 4.82 -31.55
C PHE A 117 -0.84 5.12 -30.67
N GLU A 118 -0.71 4.96 -29.38
CA GLU A 118 -1.79 5.27 -28.44
C GLU A 118 -1.59 6.64 -27.75
N LYS A 119 -0.34 7.04 -27.49
CA LYS A 119 0.02 8.16 -26.61
C LYS A 119 1.09 9.10 -27.19
N ASN A 120 0.98 9.44 -28.47
CA ASN A 120 1.93 10.32 -29.17
C ASN A 120 3.35 9.75 -29.30
N GLU A 121 3.51 8.45 -29.33
CA GLU A 121 4.81 7.80 -29.49
C GLU A 121 5.49 8.14 -30.84
N ASN A 122 4.69 8.55 -31.84
CA ASN A 122 5.17 9.02 -33.17
C ASN A 122 5.64 10.47 -33.16
N LYS A 123 5.45 11.22 -32.06
CA LYS A 123 5.86 12.63 -32.00
C LYS A 123 7.30 12.78 -31.52
N ILE A 124 8.25 12.40 -32.34
CA ILE A 124 9.69 12.53 -32.06
C ILE A 124 10.03 14.00 -31.83
N PRO A 125 10.72 14.38 -30.74
CA PRO A 125 11.14 15.76 -30.50
C PRO A 125 12.07 16.26 -31.59
N LYS A 126 11.91 17.52 -32.00
CA LYS A 126 12.86 18.18 -32.89
C LYS A 126 14.10 18.57 -32.09
N ILE A 127 15.26 18.27 -32.65
CA ILE A 127 16.57 18.68 -32.13
C ILE A 127 17.19 19.78 -33.01
N ALA A 128 18.28 20.37 -32.57
CA ALA A 128 19.00 21.35 -33.34
C ALA A 128 19.58 20.72 -34.63
N GLU A 129 19.67 21.49 -35.72
CA GLU A 129 20.15 20.99 -37.03
C GLU A 129 21.59 20.48 -36.98
N ASP A 130 22.38 20.96 -36.03
CA ASP A 130 23.78 20.61 -35.82
C ASP A 130 23.96 19.50 -34.77
N ASP A 131 22.89 18.78 -34.37
CA ASP A 131 22.89 17.68 -33.39
C ASP A 131 22.22 16.44 -34.00
N LYS A 132 22.53 15.25 -33.49
CA LYS A 132 21.95 13.99 -33.94
C LYS A 132 21.69 13.04 -32.77
N TYR A 133 20.70 12.18 -32.89
CA TYR A 133 20.45 11.12 -31.89
C TYR A 133 21.52 10.02 -31.97
N VAL A 134 21.97 9.53 -30.81
CA VAL A 134 23.01 8.48 -30.71
C VAL A 134 22.57 7.27 -29.88
N LYS A 135 21.53 7.40 -29.07
CA LYS A 135 21.00 6.31 -28.28
C LYS A 135 19.50 6.46 -28.07
N VAL A 136 18.76 5.35 -28.10
CA VAL A 136 17.33 5.30 -27.78
C VAL A 136 17.03 4.17 -26.82
N VAL A 137 16.19 4.46 -25.83
CA VAL A 137 15.63 3.48 -24.86
C VAL A 137 14.13 3.70 -24.73
N ALA A 138 13.40 2.69 -24.27
CA ALA A 138 11.96 2.76 -24.12
C ALA A 138 11.50 2.24 -22.77
N GLY A 139 10.43 2.84 -22.23
CA GLY A 139 9.61 2.29 -21.19
C GLY A 139 8.36 1.63 -21.78
N THR A 140 7.33 1.42 -20.96
CA THR A 140 6.09 0.74 -21.39
C THR A 140 5.37 1.47 -22.54
N LYS A 141 5.23 2.80 -22.46
CA LYS A 141 4.51 3.64 -23.44
C LYS A 141 5.23 4.97 -23.73
N HIS A 142 6.54 5.04 -23.53
CA HIS A 142 7.32 6.23 -23.81
C HIS A 142 8.72 5.87 -24.27
N PHE A 143 9.33 6.79 -25.03
CA PHE A 143 10.71 6.70 -25.50
C PHE A 143 11.57 7.77 -24.86
N VAL A 144 12.86 7.50 -24.80
CA VAL A 144 13.88 8.46 -24.40
C VAL A 144 15.04 8.33 -25.36
N ALA A 145 15.54 9.45 -25.86
CA ALA A 145 16.71 9.48 -26.74
C ALA A 145 17.76 10.46 -26.23
N LEU A 146 19.01 10.12 -26.47
CA LEU A 146 20.18 10.93 -26.17
C LEU A 146 20.79 11.41 -27.46
N THR A 147 21.19 12.68 -27.52
CA THR A 147 21.90 13.26 -28.65
C THR A 147 23.42 13.22 -28.48
N GLU A 148 24.16 13.42 -29.56
CA GLU A 148 25.63 13.47 -29.54
C GLU A 148 26.19 14.58 -28.65
N LYS A 149 25.46 15.70 -28.53
CA LYS A 149 25.80 16.81 -27.62
C LYS A 149 25.39 16.54 -26.17
N GLY A 150 24.99 15.31 -25.82
CA GLY A 150 24.64 14.92 -24.46
C GLY A 150 23.31 15.53 -23.97
N LYS A 151 22.35 15.75 -24.87
CA LYS A 151 21.00 16.22 -24.50
C LYS A 151 20.00 15.09 -24.59
N ALA A 152 19.20 14.91 -23.52
CA ALA A 152 18.17 13.89 -23.42
C ALA A 152 16.78 14.46 -23.70
N TYR A 153 16.03 13.75 -24.53
CA TYR A 153 14.65 14.05 -24.90
C TYR A 153 13.77 12.85 -24.62
N SER A 154 12.56 13.10 -24.12
CA SER A 154 11.58 12.03 -23.87
C SER A 154 10.21 12.39 -24.44
N TRP A 155 9.49 11.38 -25.00
CA TRP A 155 8.18 11.57 -25.61
C TRP A 155 7.32 10.30 -25.49
N GLY A 156 6.03 10.39 -25.85
CA GLY A 156 5.04 9.34 -25.68
C GLY A 156 4.13 9.64 -24.50
N ASP A 157 3.68 8.60 -23.80
CA ASP A 157 2.81 8.76 -22.62
C ASP A 157 3.48 9.58 -21.52
N ASN A 158 2.74 10.53 -20.98
CA ASN A 158 3.20 11.43 -19.91
C ASN A 158 2.25 11.47 -18.71
N PHE A 159 1.39 10.46 -18.55
CA PHE A 159 0.41 10.41 -17.46
C PHE A 159 1.08 10.48 -16.06
N ASN A 160 2.22 9.82 -15.90
CA ASN A 160 3.02 9.87 -14.67
C ASN A 160 4.19 10.87 -14.74
N ASN A 161 4.21 11.77 -15.71
CA ASN A 161 5.31 12.70 -15.98
C ASN A 161 6.63 12.03 -16.44
N GLN A 162 6.56 10.85 -17.04
CA GLN A 162 7.73 10.10 -17.49
C GLN A 162 8.38 10.67 -18.75
N SER A 163 7.68 11.51 -19.52
CA SER A 163 8.15 12.14 -20.77
C SER A 163 8.38 13.64 -20.61
N LYS A 164 9.07 14.06 -19.54
CA LYS A 164 9.28 15.48 -19.22
C LYS A 164 10.56 16.08 -19.78
N PHE A 165 11.52 15.27 -20.19
CA PHE A 165 12.82 15.77 -20.61
C PHE A 165 12.79 16.36 -22.02
N LYS A 166 13.32 17.57 -22.17
CA LYS A 166 13.30 18.37 -23.41
C LYS A 166 14.65 19.01 -23.69
N GLY A 167 15.75 18.25 -23.56
CA GLY A 167 17.11 18.72 -23.82
C GLY A 167 17.96 18.87 -22.56
N GLU A 168 17.65 18.13 -21.49
CA GLU A 168 18.47 18.05 -20.28
C GLU A 168 19.80 17.36 -20.55
N SER A 169 20.87 17.86 -19.90
CA SER A 169 22.22 17.30 -20.07
C SER A 169 22.35 15.95 -19.37
N ALA A 170 22.83 14.95 -20.11
CA ALA A 170 23.11 13.60 -19.63
C ALA A 170 24.22 12.94 -20.44
N ASP A 171 24.97 12.03 -19.81
CA ASP A 171 25.96 11.18 -20.49
C ASP A 171 25.33 9.83 -20.88
N ASP A 172 24.28 9.40 -20.14
CA ASP A 172 23.54 8.19 -20.41
C ASP A 172 22.07 8.30 -19.99
N ILE A 173 21.22 7.45 -20.58
CA ILE A 173 19.78 7.42 -20.39
C ILE A 173 19.28 6.02 -20.11
N PHE A 174 18.28 5.91 -19.20
CA PHE A 174 17.60 4.66 -18.88
C PHE A 174 16.10 4.90 -18.79
N ALA A 175 15.31 3.93 -19.22
CA ALA A 175 13.87 3.94 -19.09
C ALA A 175 13.39 2.72 -18.31
N GLY A 176 12.60 2.94 -17.26
CA GLY A 176 11.80 1.92 -16.62
C GLY A 176 10.38 1.92 -17.18
N SER A 177 9.50 1.09 -16.66
CA SER A 177 8.13 0.96 -17.15
C SER A 177 7.41 2.32 -17.27
N ARG A 178 7.45 3.14 -16.21
CA ARG A 178 6.82 4.47 -16.13
C ARG A 178 7.75 5.54 -15.55
N GLN A 179 9.04 5.40 -15.79
CA GLN A 179 10.09 6.25 -15.24
C GLN A 179 11.19 6.47 -16.27
N THR A 180 11.84 7.62 -16.22
CA THR A 180 13.01 7.96 -17.01
C THR A 180 14.11 8.44 -16.09
N TYR A 181 15.33 7.98 -16.34
CA TYR A 181 16.52 8.33 -15.58
C TYR A 181 17.60 8.88 -16.48
N LEU A 182 18.22 9.97 -16.06
CA LEU A 182 19.40 10.57 -16.68
C LEU A 182 20.59 10.31 -15.79
N ALA A 183 21.66 9.78 -16.36
CA ALA A 183 22.92 9.55 -15.67
C ALA A 183 24.00 10.51 -16.16
N LYS A 184 24.90 10.89 -15.27
CA LYS A 184 26.11 11.64 -15.54
C LYS A 184 27.24 11.11 -14.66
N ASN A 185 28.42 10.85 -15.26
CA ASN A 185 29.54 10.23 -14.55
C ASN A 185 29.11 8.93 -13.82
N SER A 186 28.35 8.06 -14.49
CA SER A 186 27.82 6.78 -13.95
C SER A 186 26.89 6.91 -12.72
N LYS A 187 26.38 8.11 -12.42
CA LYS A 187 25.42 8.35 -11.34
C LYS A 187 24.12 8.92 -11.89
N ILE A 188 22.99 8.48 -11.38
CA ILE A 188 21.69 9.05 -11.72
C ILE A 188 21.64 10.47 -11.14
N VAL A 189 21.58 11.47 -12.01
CA VAL A 189 21.52 12.90 -11.65
C VAL A 189 20.11 13.46 -11.67
N LYS A 190 19.23 12.89 -12.50
CA LYS A 190 17.86 13.36 -12.65
C LYS A 190 16.94 12.19 -12.99
N SER A 191 15.73 12.21 -12.48
CA SER A 191 14.69 11.25 -12.84
C SER A 191 13.34 11.94 -12.95
N CYS A 192 12.47 11.38 -13.77
CA CYS A 192 11.07 11.77 -13.86
C CYS A 192 10.17 10.54 -14.04
N GLY A 193 8.88 10.70 -13.83
CA GLY A 193 7.92 9.62 -13.91
C GLY A 193 7.39 9.19 -12.54
N LEU A 194 6.87 7.98 -12.49
CA LEU A 194 6.30 7.42 -11.27
C LEU A 194 7.37 7.31 -10.18
N LYS A 195 7.16 7.99 -9.06
CA LYS A 195 8.05 7.87 -7.90
C LYS A 195 7.90 6.49 -7.29
N GLY A 196 9.01 5.86 -6.96
CA GLY A 196 9.00 4.62 -6.18
C GLY A 196 8.38 4.87 -4.80
N TYR A 197 7.59 3.94 -4.32
CA TYR A 197 6.99 3.99 -2.98
C TYR A 197 7.87 3.20 -2.00
N ILE A 198 8.20 3.82 -0.85
CA ILE A 198 9.12 3.25 0.15
C ILE A 198 8.65 1.87 0.65
N PHE A 199 7.34 1.72 0.88
CA PHE A 199 6.71 0.46 1.32
C PHE A 199 5.95 -0.26 0.19
N GLY A 200 6.23 0.10 -1.07
CA GLY A 200 5.52 -0.46 -2.21
C GLY A 200 4.08 0.03 -2.35
N THR A 201 3.30 -0.67 -3.17
CA THR A 201 1.90 -0.35 -3.46
C THR A 201 0.96 -1.48 -3.04
N ASP A 202 -0.31 -1.14 -2.83
CA ASP A 202 -1.38 -2.11 -2.68
C ASP A 202 -1.89 -2.63 -4.05
N ASN A 203 -2.95 -3.45 -4.03
CA ASN A 203 -3.57 -4.03 -5.24
C ASN A 203 -4.22 -2.98 -6.18
N LEU A 204 -4.44 -1.77 -5.73
CA LEU A 204 -4.98 -0.66 -6.52
C LEU A 204 -3.89 0.35 -6.91
N GLY A 205 -2.61 0.03 -6.69
CA GLY A 205 -1.48 0.90 -7.00
C GLY A 205 -1.32 2.09 -6.03
N ARG A 206 -2.00 2.09 -4.87
CA ARG A 206 -1.92 3.16 -3.87
C ARG A 206 -0.70 2.96 -2.97
N ASP A 207 -0.06 4.04 -2.58
CA ASP A 207 1.11 4.03 -1.69
C ASP A 207 0.79 3.45 -0.30
N VAL A 208 1.48 2.37 0.05
CA VAL A 208 1.29 1.68 1.33
C VAL A 208 1.72 2.55 2.51
N PHE A 209 2.82 3.31 2.41
CA PHE A 209 3.28 4.18 3.49
C PHE A 209 2.24 5.27 3.85
N THR A 210 1.75 5.99 2.84
CA THR A 210 0.70 7.00 3.02
C THR A 210 -0.55 6.39 3.66
N ARG A 211 -0.94 5.20 3.22
CA ARG A 211 -2.09 4.48 3.80
C ARG A 211 -1.86 4.04 5.24
N ILE A 212 -0.64 3.64 5.62
CA ILE A 212 -0.30 3.29 7.00
C ILE A 212 -0.44 4.51 7.91
N VAL A 213 0.07 5.68 7.51
CA VAL A 213 -0.02 6.91 8.30
C VAL A 213 -1.48 7.33 8.50
N HIS A 214 -2.25 7.40 7.42
CA HIS A 214 -3.68 7.74 7.50
C HIS A 214 -4.51 6.65 8.19
N GLY A 215 -4.18 5.39 7.97
CA GLY A 215 -4.81 4.24 8.61
C GLY A 215 -4.58 4.22 10.11
N GLY A 216 -3.37 4.53 10.56
CA GLY A 216 -3.05 4.65 11.98
C GLY A 216 -3.86 5.75 12.67
N LYS A 217 -3.95 6.92 12.05
CA LYS A 217 -4.83 7.99 12.54
C LYS A 217 -6.27 7.51 12.70
N MET A 218 -6.80 6.77 11.72
CA MET A 218 -8.18 6.28 11.77
C MET A 218 -8.36 5.21 12.85
N THR A 219 -7.51 4.18 12.89
CA THR A 219 -7.56 3.10 13.88
C THR A 219 -7.45 3.65 15.32
N MET A 220 -6.51 4.59 15.57
CA MET A 220 -6.37 5.24 16.88
C MET A 220 -7.60 6.08 17.24
N THR A 221 -8.17 6.83 16.29
CA THR A 221 -9.37 7.62 16.54
C THR A 221 -10.56 6.74 16.90
N ILE A 222 -10.76 5.63 16.20
CA ILE A 222 -11.85 4.70 16.48
C ILE A 222 -11.66 4.09 17.89
N GLY A 223 -10.46 3.62 18.19
CA GLY A 223 -10.14 3.09 19.51
C GLY A 223 -10.37 4.10 20.64
N ALA A 224 -9.90 5.35 20.46
CA ALA A 224 -10.06 6.40 21.46
C ALA A 224 -11.53 6.75 21.72
N VAL A 225 -12.33 6.94 20.69
CA VAL A 225 -13.76 7.23 20.85
C VAL A 225 -14.51 6.08 21.49
N ALA A 226 -14.21 4.83 21.08
CA ALA A 226 -14.82 3.64 21.68
C ALA A 226 -14.49 3.53 23.17
N VAL A 227 -13.23 3.76 23.56
CA VAL A 227 -12.82 3.74 24.98
C VAL A 227 -13.47 4.86 25.78
N ILE A 228 -13.59 6.06 25.23
CA ILE A 228 -14.29 7.16 25.93
C ILE A 228 -15.75 6.77 26.20
N ILE A 229 -16.46 6.25 25.20
CA ILE A 229 -17.85 5.79 25.37
C ILE A 229 -17.94 4.69 26.44
N SER A 230 -17.08 3.68 26.32
CA SER A 230 -17.04 2.54 27.26
C SER A 230 -16.73 2.99 28.70
N THR A 231 -15.77 3.92 28.87
CA THR A 231 -15.37 4.45 30.17
C THR A 231 -16.51 5.24 30.82
N VAL A 232 -17.20 6.10 30.09
CA VAL A 232 -18.33 6.87 30.61
C VAL A 232 -19.42 5.93 31.12
N ILE A 233 -19.80 4.93 30.36
CA ILE A 233 -20.80 3.95 30.77
C ILE A 233 -20.31 3.16 32.00
N ALA A 234 -19.07 2.67 31.97
CA ALA A 234 -18.47 1.86 33.03
C ALA A 234 -18.39 2.63 34.35
N VAL A 235 -17.97 3.89 34.31
CA VAL A 235 -17.88 4.73 35.52
C VAL A 235 -19.26 5.00 36.12
N ILE A 236 -20.25 5.34 35.29
CA ILE A 236 -21.61 5.57 35.77
C ILE A 236 -22.18 4.29 36.42
N VAL A 237 -22.14 3.18 35.68
CA VAL A 237 -22.67 1.88 36.18
C VAL A 237 -21.91 1.39 37.41
N GLY A 238 -20.58 1.43 37.39
CA GLY A 238 -19.72 0.97 38.48
C GLY A 238 -19.87 1.85 39.75
N CYS A 239 -19.92 3.18 39.62
CA CYS A 239 -20.11 4.08 40.73
C CYS A 239 -21.51 3.93 41.36
N VAL A 240 -22.55 3.88 40.53
CA VAL A 240 -23.93 3.71 41.05
C VAL A 240 -24.11 2.35 41.69
N SER A 241 -23.66 1.27 41.09
CA SER A 241 -23.73 -0.08 41.62
C SER A 241 -22.94 -0.21 42.93
N GLY A 242 -21.68 0.23 42.95
CA GLY A 242 -20.80 0.11 44.11
C GLY A 242 -21.23 0.99 45.28
N TYR A 243 -21.75 2.19 45.04
CA TYR A 243 -22.14 3.10 46.10
C TYR A 243 -23.50 2.77 46.70
N PHE A 244 -24.55 2.61 45.89
CA PHE A 244 -25.91 2.38 46.41
C PHE A 244 -26.09 0.94 46.93
N GLY A 245 -25.45 -0.05 46.28
CA GLY A 245 -25.58 -1.44 46.74
C GLY A 245 -27.00 -2.04 46.60
N GLY A 246 -27.27 -3.11 47.35
CA GLY A 246 -28.60 -3.71 47.46
C GLY A 246 -29.24 -4.10 46.12
N TRP A 247 -30.49 -3.71 45.91
CA TRP A 247 -31.24 -4.01 44.69
C TRP A 247 -30.67 -3.34 43.43
N VAL A 248 -30.16 -2.10 43.57
CA VAL A 248 -29.57 -1.35 42.48
C VAL A 248 -28.32 -2.05 41.94
N ASP A 249 -27.47 -2.51 42.84
CA ASP A 249 -26.28 -3.29 42.50
C ASP A 249 -26.66 -4.61 41.82
N MET A 250 -27.61 -5.33 42.40
CA MET A 250 -28.08 -6.61 41.83
C MET A 250 -28.59 -6.42 40.38
N LEU A 251 -29.43 -5.41 40.15
CA LEU A 251 -29.97 -5.14 38.80
C LEU A 251 -28.88 -4.77 37.79
N LEU A 252 -28.03 -3.81 38.16
CA LEU A 252 -26.96 -3.35 37.27
C LEU A 252 -25.94 -4.45 36.95
N MET A 253 -25.60 -5.28 37.92
CA MET A 253 -24.70 -6.41 37.69
C MET A 253 -25.35 -7.49 36.84
N ARG A 254 -26.66 -7.75 36.94
CA ARG A 254 -27.38 -8.64 36.01
C ARG A 254 -27.35 -8.15 34.59
N ILE A 255 -27.55 -6.85 34.35
CA ILE A 255 -27.41 -6.25 33.02
C ILE A 255 -25.97 -6.43 32.51
N THR A 256 -24.98 -6.18 33.36
CA THR A 256 -23.57 -6.35 33.04
C THR A 256 -23.23 -7.81 32.66
N GLU A 257 -23.80 -8.79 33.40
CA GLU A 257 -23.64 -10.21 33.10
C GLU A 257 -24.26 -10.60 31.76
N ILE A 258 -25.50 -10.13 31.48
CA ILE A 258 -26.18 -10.39 30.20
C ILE A 258 -25.35 -9.84 29.02
N VAL A 259 -24.89 -8.59 29.13
CA VAL A 259 -24.06 -7.97 28.06
C VAL A 259 -22.74 -8.74 27.89
N SER A 260 -22.11 -9.16 29.02
CA SER A 260 -20.85 -9.92 28.97
C SER A 260 -21.01 -11.32 28.37
N ALA A 261 -22.20 -11.92 28.47
CA ALA A 261 -22.49 -13.24 27.93
C ALA A 261 -22.64 -13.26 26.41
N ILE A 262 -22.84 -12.09 25.78
CA ILE A 262 -22.94 -11.97 24.34
C ILE A 262 -21.53 -12.13 23.73
N PRO A 263 -21.31 -13.08 22.80
CA PRO A 263 -20.03 -13.22 22.13
C PRO A 263 -19.71 -11.95 21.33
N PHE A 264 -18.71 -11.18 21.79
CA PHE A 264 -18.41 -9.82 21.32
C PHE A 264 -18.24 -9.75 19.80
N LEU A 265 -17.29 -10.54 19.24
CA LEU A 265 -16.98 -10.49 17.81
C LEU A 265 -18.16 -10.89 16.92
N PRO A 266 -18.84 -12.04 17.13
CA PRO A 266 -20.01 -12.41 16.34
C PRO A 266 -21.12 -11.37 16.37
N PHE A 267 -21.38 -10.76 17.54
CA PHE A 267 -22.41 -9.74 17.65
C PHE A 267 -22.04 -8.44 16.96
N ALA A 268 -20.80 -7.98 17.11
CA ALA A 268 -20.30 -6.81 16.39
C ALA A 268 -20.31 -7.02 14.85
N MET A 269 -19.98 -8.23 14.40
CA MET A 269 -20.07 -8.60 12.98
C MET A 269 -21.52 -8.57 12.49
N LEU A 270 -22.48 -9.12 13.26
CA LEU A 270 -23.89 -9.08 12.93
C LEU A 270 -24.41 -7.64 12.78
N LEU A 271 -24.09 -6.77 13.74
CA LEU A 271 -24.50 -5.35 13.68
C LEU A 271 -23.86 -4.65 12.48
N SER A 272 -22.58 -4.90 12.21
CA SER A 272 -21.88 -4.35 11.05
C SER A 272 -22.47 -4.85 9.73
N TYR A 273 -22.88 -6.10 9.66
CA TYR A 273 -23.57 -6.66 8.50
C TYR A 273 -24.91 -5.98 8.27
N ILE A 274 -25.72 -5.79 9.31
CA ILE A 274 -27.01 -5.08 9.20
C ILE A 274 -26.80 -3.65 8.66
N MET A 275 -25.74 -2.96 9.08
CA MET A 275 -25.42 -1.60 8.59
C MET A 275 -25.13 -1.54 7.08
N GLN A 276 -24.72 -2.63 6.44
CA GLN A 276 -24.47 -2.65 4.99
C GLN A 276 -25.76 -2.45 4.18
N TYR A 277 -26.90 -2.83 4.74
CA TYR A 277 -28.23 -2.65 4.11
C TYR A 277 -28.85 -1.28 4.40
N MET A 278 -28.24 -0.48 5.26
CA MET A 278 -28.72 0.87 5.57
C MET A 278 -28.07 1.89 4.63
N THR A 279 -28.83 2.88 4.20
CA THR A 279 -28.34 4.00 3.37
C THR A 279 -27.55 4.99 4.21
N LEU A 280 -26.38 4.56 4.71
CA LEU A 280 -25.50 5.37 5.57
C LEU A 280 -24.34 5.93 4.78
N THR A 281 -23.97 7.19 5.08
CA THR A 281 -22.70 7.76 4.61
C THR A 281 -21.52 7.05 5.28
N GLU A 282 -20.33 7.10 4.65
CA GLU A 282 -19.10 6.50 5.23
C GLU A 282 -18.81 6.99 6.65
N ASN A 283 -18.97 8.28 6.90
CA ASN A 283 -18.71 8.87 8.23
C ASN A 283 -19.71 8.36 9.28
N GLN A 284 -20.99 8.23 8.93
CA GLN A 284 -22.00 7.68 9.83
C GLN A 284 -21.70 6.21 10.16
N ARG A 285 -21.29 5.42 9.17
CA ARG A 285 -20.90 4.01 9.37
C ARG A 285 -19.73 3.89 10.34
N ILE A 286 -18.68 4.70 10.16
CA ILE A 286 -17.53 4.72 11.06
C ILE A 286 -17.95 5.12 12.48
N PHE A 287 -18.79 6.14 12.62
CA PHE A 287 -19.28 6.58 13.93
C PHE A 287 -20.10 5.48 14.64
N ILE A 288 -20.97 4.78 13.91
CA ILE A 288 -21.73 3.67 14.49
C ILE A 288 -20.82 2.52 14.92
N ILE A 289 -19.76 2.21 14.16
CA ILE A 289 -18.75 1.22 14.58
C ILE A 289 -18.09 1.66 15.90
N MET A 290 -17.71 2.92 16.06
CA MET A 290 -17.16 3.44 17.32
C MET A 290 -18.13 3.26 18.48
N VAL A 291 -19.42 3.55 18.26
CA VAL A 291 -20.48 3.37 19.26
C VAL A 291 -20.68 1.90 19.62
N ILE A 292 -20.74 1.01 18.63
CA ILE A 292 -20.88 -0.44 18.87
C ILE A 292 -19.73 -0.96 19.73
N LEU A 293 -18.50 -0.62 19.36
CA LEU A 293 -17.32 -1.03 20.12
C LEU A 293 -17.37 -0.50 21.56
N GLY A 294 -17.72 0.76 21.76
CA GLY A 294 -17.79 1.38 23.08
C GLY A 294 -18.93 0.79 23.95
N VAL A 295 -20.11 0.60 23.36
CA VAL A 295 -21.28 0.07 24.08
C VAL A 295 -21.14 -1.41 24.44
N LEU A 296 -20.30 -2.16 23.77
CA LEU A 296 -20.06 -3.58 24.11
C LEU A 296 -18.86 -3.80 25.04
N SER A 297 -17.95 -2.83 25.18
CA SER A 297 -16.66 -3.03 25.89
C SER A 297 -16.68 -2.60 27.37
N TRP A 298 -17.70 -1.94 27.86
CA TRP A 298 -17.74 -1.29 29.18
C TRP A 298 -17.82 -2.25 30.37
N THR A 299 -18.24 -3.49 30.18
CA THR A 299 -18.64 -4.40 31.27
C THR A 299 -17.50 -4.80 32.23
N GLY A 300 -16.28 -4.97 31.69
CA GLY A 300 -15.08 -5.28 32.46
C GLY A 300 -14.68 -4.13 33.38
N LEU A 301 -14.58 -2.93 32.81
CA LEU A 301 -14.24 -1.71 33.53
C LEU A 301 -15.31 -1.40 34.63
N ALA A 302 -16.61 -1.57 34.32
CA ALA A 302 -17.68 -1.33 35.29
C ALA A 302 -17.56 -2.21 36.54
N ARG A 303 -17.25 -3.49 36.38
CA ARG A 303 -17.00 -4.39 37.50
C ARG A 303 -15.81 -3.99 38.36
N MET A 304 -14.73 -3.54 37.69
CA MET A 304 -13.54 -3.04 38.37
C MET A 304 -13.84 -1.76 39.15
N VAL A 305 -14.49 -0.77 38.54
CA VAL A 305 -14.89 0.47 39.18
C VAL A 305 -15.82 0.18 40.37
N ARG A 306 -16.81 -0.69 40.21
CA ARG A 306 -17.68 -1.14 41.33
C ARG A 306 -16.87 -1.68 42.51
N GLY A 307 -15.90 -2.57 42.26
CA GLY A 307 -15.05 -3.12 43.30
C GLY A 307 -14.29 -2.04 44.08
N GLN A 308 -13.72 -1.09 43.39
CA GLN A 308 -12.99 0.04 44.00
C GLN A 308 -13.93 0.96 44.81
N VAL A 309 -15.10 1.29 44.25
CA VAL A 309 -16.10 2.12 44.95
C VAL A 309 -16.62 1.49 46.22
N LEU A 310 -16.80 0.15 46.22
CA LEU A 310 -17.18 -0.57 47.44
C LEU A 310 -16.13 -0.42 48.56
N VAL A 311 -14.84 -0.46 48.23
CA VAL A 311 -13.75 -0.26 49.20
C VAL A 311 -13.75 1.18 49.72
N GLU A 312 -13.84 2.17 48.81
CA GLU A 312 -13.81 3.59 49.16
C GLU A 312 -15.06 4.05 49.94
N ARG A 313 -16.19 3.37 49.77
CA ARG A 313 -17.44 3.67 50.48
C ARG A 313 -17.35 3.46 51.98
N GLU A 314 -16.57 2.49 52.45
CA GLU A 314 -16.40 2.15 53.84
C GLU A 314 -15.33 3.00 54.59
N LYS A 315 -14.62 3.89 53.87
CA LYS A 315 -13.58 4.74 54.45
C LYS A 315 -14.14 5.90 55.26
N ASP A 316 -13.38 6.35 56.27
CA ASP A 316 -13.80 7.40 57.25
C ASP A 316 -14.24 8.70 56.59
N PHE A 317 -13.58 9.13 55.52
CA PHE A 317 -13.98 10.38 54.85
C PHE A 317 -15.37 10.28 54.18
N THR A 318 -15.75 9.07 53.72
CA THR A 318 -17.07 8.83 53.15
C THR A 318 -18.14 8.80 54.26
N LEU A 319 -17.84 8.15 55.36
CA LEU A 319 -18.73 8.12 56.53
C LEU A 319 -18.93 9.51 57.13
N ALA A 320 -17.86 10.27 57.25
CA ALA A 320 -17.93 11.67 57.69
C ALA A 320 -18.78 12.56 56.77
N ALA A 321 -18.61 12.44 55.44
CA ALA A 321 -19.44 13.15 54.49
C ALA A 321 -20.93 12.79 54.59
N LYS A 322 -21.23 11.52 54.83
CA LYS A 322 -22.60 11.05 55.09
C LYS A 322 -23.20 11.60 56.38
N ALA A 323 -22.39 11.58 57.47
CA ALA A 323 -22.80 12.17 58.75
C ALA A 323 -23.09 13.67 58.68
N MET A 324 -22.37 14.41 57.81
CA MET A 324 -22.60 15.85 57.52
C MET A 324 -23.82 16.09 56.63
N GLY A 325 -24.56 15.08 56.20
CA GLY A 325 -25.76 15.20 55.40
C GLY A 325 -25.50 15.55 53.91
N VAL A 326 -24.30 15.24 53.41
CA VAL A 326 -23.98 15.44 51.96
C VAL A 326 -24.83 14.46 51.14
N ARG A 327 -25.43 14.98 50.05
CA ARG A 327 -26.26 14.16 49.15
C ARG A 327 -25.49 12.97 48.61
N GLU A 328 -26.07 11.78 48.63
CA GLU A 328 -25.41 10.50 48.30
C GLU A 328 -24.80 10.52 46.89
N SER A 329 -25.49 11.04 45.88
CA SER A 329 -24.91 11.16 44.52
C SER A 329 -23.65 12.03 44.50
N LYS A 330 -23.59 13.10 45.33
CA LYS A 330 -22.43 13.95 45.47
C LYS A 330 -21.26 13.23 46.14
N ILE A 331 -21.55 12.37 47.11
CA ILE A 331 -20.53 11.52 47.77
C ILE A 331 -19.94 10.59 46.73
N ALA A 332 -20.76 9.85 45.96
CA ALA A 332 -20.30 8.90 44.97
C ALA A 332 -19.39 9.55 43.88
N PHE A 333 -19.87 10.62 43.26
CA PHE A 333 -19.18 11.21 42.10
C PHE A 333 -18.15 12.29 42.44
N LYS A 334 -18.27 12.99 43.60
CA LYS A 334 -17.37 14.11 43.96
C LYS A 334 -16.37 13.76 45.05
N HIS A 335 -16.64 12.76 45.88
CA HIS A 335 -15.75 12.38 46.97
C HIS A 335 -15.07 11.01 46.71
N ILE A 336 -15.80 10.00 46.21
CA ILE A 336 -15.25 8.66 45.97
C ILE A 336 -14.57 8.56 44.63
N LEU A 337 -15.24 8.97 43.52
CA LEU A 337 -14.71 8.81 42.17
C LEU A 337 -13.29 9.42 41.96
N PRO A 338 -12.95 10.61 42.53
CA PRO A 338 -11.59 11.14 42.37
C PRO A 338 -10.49 10.24 42.95
N ASN A 339 -10.79 9.48 44.02
CA ASN A 339 -9.83 8.53 44.64
C ASN A 339 -9.65 7.25 43.82
N VAL A 340 -10.61 6.93 42.95
CA VAL A 340 -10.58 5.74 42.09
C VAL A 340 -10.04 6.08 40.70
N ILE A 341 -9.90 7.37 40.33
CA ILE A 341 -9.58 7.81 38.98
C ILE A 341 -8.23 7.30 38.51
N SER A 342 -7.24 7.16 39.38
CA SER A 342 -5.90 6.65 39.06
C SER A 342 -5.97 5.23 38.48
N ILE A 343 -6.73 4.36 39.11
CA ILE A 343 -6.91 2.96 38.69
C ILE A 343 -7.73 2.91 37.37
N ILE A 344 -8.73 3.79 37.25
CA ILE A 344 -9.52 3.92 36.01
C ILE A 344 -8.62 4.32 34.84
N LEU A 345 -7.75 5.31 35.00
CA LEU A 345 -6.85 5.78 33.95
C LEU A 345 -5.92 4.67 33.44
N VAL A 346 -5.36 3.87 34.34
CA VAL A 346 -4.52 2.72 33.97
C VAL A 346 -5.33 1.71 33.14
N SER A 347 -6.53 1.36 33.59
CA SER A 347 -7.38 0.40 32.87
C SER A 347 -7.81 0.94 31.49
N VAL A 348 -8.15 2.21 31.41
CA VAL A 348 -8.53 2.88 30.16
C VAL A 348 -7.40 2.85 29.12
N THR A 349 -6.14 2.98 29.52
CA THR A 349 -5.00 2.87 28.58
C THR A 349 -4.84 1.46 28.03
N LEU A 350 -5.02 0.43 28.85
CA LEU A 350 -5.02 -0.97 28.42
C LEU A 350 -6.22 -1.30 27.53
N ASP A 351 -7.40 -0.82 27.89
CA ASP A 351 -8.62 -0.98 27.09
C ASP A 351 -8.51 -0.30 25.72
N PHE A 352 -7.74 0.80 25.62
CA PHE A 352 -7.48 1.47 24.35
C PHE A 352 -6.71 0.56 23.36
N ALA A 353 -5.65 -0.11 23.84
CA ALA A 353 -4.93 -1.09 23.03
C ALA A 353 -5.86 -2.25 22.60
N GLY A 354 -6.71 -2.74 23.51
CA GLY A 354 -7.71 -3.75 23.23
C GLY A 354 -8.73 -3.33 22.17
N CYS A 355 -9.25 -2.10 22.26
CA CYS A 355 -10.21 -1.56 21.29
C CYS A 355 -9.59 -1.39 19.89
N MET A 356 -8.32 -0.97 19.81
CA MET A 356 -7.59 -0.89 18.53
C MET A 356 -7.44 -2.26 17.86
N LEU A 357 -7.05 -3.28 18.62
CA LEU A 357 -6.93 -4.65 18.14
C LEU A 357 -8.28 -5.21 17.68
N THR A 358 -9.33 -4.91 18.42
CA THR A 358 -10.70 -5.35 18.10
C THR A 358 -11.22 -4.69 16.83
N GLU A 359 -11.04 -3.37 16.66
CA GLU A 359 -11.34 -2.66 15.41
C GLU A 359 -10.58 -3.29 14.24
N SER A 360 -9.27 -3.51 14.44
CA SER A 360 -8.44 -4.08 13.39
C SER A 360 -8.87 -5.50 13.01
N SER A 361 -9.30 -6.29 13.96
CA SER A 361 -9.86 -7.64 13.73
C SER A 361 -11.16 -7.60 12.94
N LEU A 362 -12.09 -6.71 13.31
CA LEU A 362 -13.35 -6.50 12.58
C LEU A 362 -13.09 -6.00 11.15
N SER A 363 -12.19 -5.04 10.98
CA SER A 363 -11.82 -4.50 9.67
C SER A 363 -11.11 -5.54 8.81
N TYR A 364 -10.25 -6.38 9.41
CA TYR A 364 -9.61 -7.51 8.72
C TYR A 364 -10.63 -8.53 8.22
N LEU A 365 -11.64 -8.84 9.01
CA LEU A 365 -12.73 -9.75 8.64
C LEU A 365 -13.72 -9.12 7.64
N GLY A 366 -13.58 -7.84 7.30
CA GLY A 366 -14.44 -7.13 6.35
C GLY A 366 -15.71 -6.53 6.96
N PHE A 367 -15.84 -6.55 8.29
CA PHE A 367 -17.00 -5.98 9.01
C PHE A 367 -16.72 -4.63 9.67
N GLY A 368 -15.49 -4.12 9.58
CA GLY A 368 -15.10 -2.81 10.09
C GLY A 368 -15.21 -1.70 9.05
N VAL A 369 -14.23 -0.79 9.07
CA VAL A 369 -14.15 0.34 8.13
C VAL A 369 -13.91 -0.15 6.71
N GLN A 370 -14.78 0.27 5.80
CA GLN A 370 -14.69 -0.09 4.39
C GLN A 370 -13.78 0.86 3.62
N GLN A 371 -13.24 0.37 2.49
CA GLN A 371 -12.53 1.23 1.55
C GLN A 371 -13.48 2.31 0.98
N PRO A 372 -12.97 3.52 0.64
CA PRO A 372 -11.56 3.86 0.38
C PRO A 372 -10.76 4.28 1.62
N LYS A 373 -11.39 4.55 2.78
CA LYS A 373 -10.68 5.01 3.98
C LYS A 373 -9.79 3.90 4.55
N PRO A 374 -8.47 4.17 4.75
CA PRO A 374 -7.58 3.17 5.32
C PRO A 374 -7.75 3.04 6.83
N THR A 375 -7.68 1.81 7.34
CA THR A 375 -7.32 1.45 8.72
C THR A 375 -6.27 0.36 8.65
N TRP A 376 -5.49 0.15 9.71
CA TRP A 376 -4.50 -0.93 9.70
C TRP A 376 -5.17 -2.29 9.52
N GLY A 377 -6.36 -2.50 10.10
CA GLY A 377 -7.14 -3.73 9.94
C GLY A 377 -7.61 -3.97 8.51
N ASN A 378 -8.19 -2.95 7.84
CA ASN A 378 -8.66 -3.13 6.45
C ASN A 378 -7.53 -3.22 5.43
N MET A 379 -6.32 -2.75 5.76
CA MET A 379 -5.14 -2.98 4.92
C MET A 379 -4.70 -4.44 4.94
N LEU A 380 -4.95 -5.16 6.03
CA LEU A 380 -4.71 -6.60 6.16
C LEU A 380 -5.80 -7.44 5.48
N ASN A 381 -6.98 -6.87 5.25
CA ASN A 381 -8.07 -7.56 4.57
C ASN A 381 -7.66 -8.00 3.15
N GLY A 382 -8.02 -9.21 2.77
CA GLY A 382 -7.67 -9.79 1.47
C GLY A 382 -6.22 -10.27 1.34
N CYS A 383 -5.44 -10.31 2.42
CA CYS A 383 -4.13 -10.94 2.46
C CYS A 383 -4.30 -12.47 2.53
N ASN A 384 -4.56 -13.10 1.39
CA ASN A 384 -4.61 -14.55 1.24
C ASN A 384 -3.19 -15.14 1.04
N SER A 385 -3.10 -16.47 0.92
CA SER A 385 -1.82 -17.19 0.78
C SER A 385 -0.94 -16.65 -0.37
N ILE A 386 -1.54 -16.30 -1.50
CA ILE A 386 -0.83 -15.76 -2.67
C ILE A 386 -0.25 -14.38 -2.36
N VAL A 387 -1.04 -13.52 -1.69
CA VAL A 387 -0.59 -12.16 -1.29
C VAL A 387 0.51 -12.25 -0.24
N ILE A 388 0.39 -13.16 0.73
CA ILE A 388 1.41 -13.35 1.77
C ILE A 388 2.75 -13.76 1.17
N GLN A 389 2.76 -14.66 0.20
CA GLN A 389 3.99 -15.16 -0.41
C GLN A 389 4.64 -14.16 -1.38
N ASN A 390 3.83 -13.52 -2.24
CA ASN A 390 4.36 -12.72 -3.36
C ASN A 390 4.43 -11.22 -3.09
N TYR A 391 3.62 -10.71 -2.13
CA TYR A 391 3.48 -9.28 -1.86
C TYR A 391 3.58 -9.00 -0.36
N TRP A 392 4.64 -9.51 0.29
CA TRP A 392 4.85 -9.50 1.72
C TRP A 392 4.74 -8.11 2.36
N TRP A 393 5.12 -7.04 1.67
CA TRP A 393 5.04 -5.66 2.16
C TRP A 393 3.62 -5.18 2.45
N ARG A 394 2.61 -5.76 1.80
CA ARG A 394 1.22 -5.38 1.96
C ARG A 394 0.64 -5.73 3.32
N TRP A 395 1.15 -6.78 3.95
CA TRP A 395 0.68 -7.23 5.26
C TRP A 395 1.71 -6.97 6.37
N VAL A 396 3.00 -7.11 6.11
CA VAL A 396 4.06 -6.96 7.13
C VAL A 396 4.07 -5.55 7.70
N PHE A 397 4.05 -4.52 6.87
CA PHE A 397 4.11 -3.15 7.37
C PHE A 397 2.88 -2.77 8.21
N PRO A 398 1.61 -2.96 7.78
CA PRO A 398 0.46 -2.69 8.64
C PRO A 398 0.47 -3.48 9.95
N ALA A 399 0.88 -4.77 9.92
CA ALA A 399 0.98 -5.59 11.10
C ALA A 399 2.04 -5.08 12.10
N ILE A 400 3.23 -4.69 11.61
CA ILE A 400 4.29 -4.11 12.45
C ILE A 400 3.80 -2.82 13.10
N PHE A 401 3.19 -1.90 12.36
CA PHE A 401 2.71 -0.63 12.92
C PHE A 401 1.61 -0.84 13.96
N LEU A 402 0.69 -1.78 13.73
CA LEU A 402 -0.32 -2.15 14.70
C LEU A 402 0.30 -2.74 15.98
N ALA A 403 1.25 -3.68 15.84
CA ALA A 403 1.94 -4.29 16.97
C ALA A 403 2.76 -3.27 17.78
N VAL A 404 3.53 -2.43 17.11
CA VAL A 404 4.33 -1.38 17.76
C VAL A 404 3.45 -0.39 18.51
N ALA A 405 2.36 0.08 17.89
CA ALA A 405 1.43 0.99 18.54
C ALA A 405 0.78 0.35 19.78
N THR A 406 0.35 -0.91 19.70
CA THR A 406 -0.21 -1.66 20.83
C THR A 406 0.81 -1.80 21.98
N ILE A 407 2.06 -2.16 21.67
CA ILE A 407 3.13 -2.27 22.66
C ILE A 407 3.42 -0.92 23.32
N CYS A 408 3.53 0.17 22.53
CA CYS A 408 3.77 1.50 23.08
C CYS A 408 2.65 1.95 24.01
N ILE A 409 1.39 1.69 23.67
CA ILE A 409 0.25 2.04 24.52
C ILE A 409 0.27 1.23 25.82
N ASN A 410 0.56 -0.07 25.75
CA ASN A 410 0.67 -0.91 26.93
C ASN A 410 1.80 -0.43 27.88
N ILE A 411 2.99 -0.10 27.32
CA ILE A 411 4.10 0.46 28.11
C ILE A 411 3.69 1.79 28.77
N ILE A 412 2.96 2.66 28.07
CA ILE A 412 2.44 3.90 28.64
C ILE A 412 1.47 3.58 29.79
N GLY A 413 0.58 2.60 29.62
CA GLY A 413 -0.34 2.16 30.64
C GLY A 413 0.36 1.62 31.89
N ASP A 414 1.36 0.77 31.71
CA ASP A 414 2.16 0.20 32.80
C ASP A 414 2.95 1.29 33.54
N THR A 415 3.60 2.19 32.80
CA THR A 415 4.33 3.34 33.37
C THR A 415 3.38 4.25 34.17
N LEU A 416 2.18 4.49 33.64
CA LEU A 416 1.16 5.29 34.33
C LEU A 416 0.71 4.60 35.62
N ARG A 417 0.59 3.28 35.63
CA ARG A 417 0.30 2.50 36.82
C ARG A 417 1.38 2.67 37.88
N ASP A 418 2.65 2.52 37.51
CA ASP A 418 3.78 2.64 38.42
C ASP A 418 3.91 4.03 39.06
N VAL A 419 3.61 5.09 38.29
CA VAL A 419 3.62 6.47 38.77
C VAL A 419 2.44 6.79 39.69
N LEU A 420 1.29 6.20 39.43
CA LEU A 420 0.06 6.46 40.18
C LEU A 420 -0.11 5.53 41.41
N ASP A 421 0.73 4.49 41.57
CA ASP A 421 0.72 3.62 42.76
C ASP A 421 1.48 4.30 43.90
N PRO A 422 0.78 4.70 45.02
CA PRO A 422 1.43 5.40 46.12
C PRO A 422 2.41 4.49 46.92
N LYS A 423 2.37 3.16 46.73
CA LYS A 423 3.28 2.25 47.43
C LYS A 423 4.69 2.20 46.79
N SER A 424 4.81 2.53 45.51
CA SER A 424 6.11 2.51 44.84
C SER A 424 7.05 3.67 45.26
N SER A 425 6.52 4.69 45.93
CA SER A 425 7.30 5.84 46.41
C SER A 425 7.91 5.63 47.80
N GLN A 426 7.58 4.52 48.50
CA GLN A 426 8.15 4.24 49.85
C GLN A 426 9.43 3.37 49.82
N ASP A 427 9.75 2.76 48.66
CA ASP A 427 10.95 1.92 48.47
C ASP A 427 12.09 2.60 47.65
N ARG A 428 12.05 3.92 47.52
CA ARG A 428 13.16 4.70 46.88
C ARG A 428 13.82 5.63 47.87
#